data_d4128fa3828d66d43a2e13b44b27bd21
#
_entry.id   d4128fa3828d66d43a2e13b44b27bd21
#
_cell.length_a   1.000
_cell.length_b   1.000
_cell.length_c   1.000
_cell.angle_alpha   90.00
_cell.angle_beta   90.00
_cell.angle_gamma   90.00
#
_symmetry.space_group_name_H-M   'P 1'
#
loop_
_entity.id
_entity.type
_entity.pdbx_description
1 polymer ?
#
loop_
_entity_poly.entity_id
_entity_poly.type
_entity_poly.pdbx_seq_one_letter_code
_entity_poly.pdbx_strand_id
1 'polypeptide(L)'
;MTRHFPALAAALCLGLSPLAAVAAEQSPETVEGATTVSPEEALALFDAGVVFVDVRKPSDFDAGRIPGAVHLDIKTDLTEANLGEVVATADPVVFYCNGHSCMRSSEASAMAVGWGYSEVYYLRDGYPDWEAAGYPIE
;
A
#
# COMPACT_ATOMS: atom_id res chain seq x y z
N MET A 1 -72.59 -31.46 20.69
CA MET A 1 -71.80 -30.20 20.93
C MET A 1 -70.32 -30.53 20.70
N THR A 2 -69.83 -30.29 19.50
CA THR A 2 -68.45 -30.56 19.10
C THR A 2 -67.73 -29.20 18.91
N ARG A 3 -66.82 -28.91 19.82
CA ARG A 3 -66.02 -27.68 19.76
C ARG A 3 -64.76 -27.98 18.94
N HIS A 4 -64.66 -27.37 17.77
CA HIS A 4 -63.46 -27.40 16.97
C HIS A 4 -62.56 -26.28 17.44
N PHE A 5 -61.31 -26.59 17.86
CA PHE A 5 -60.22 -25.60 18.05
C PHE A 5 -59.40 -25.52 16.77
N PRO A 6 -59.15 -24.33 16.24
CA PRO A 6 -58.20 -24.19 15.15
C PRO A 6 -56.78 -24.18 15.72
N ALA A 7 -55.93 -25.03 15.17
CA ALA A 7 -54.51 -25.03 15.45
C ALA A 7 -53.84 -23.80 14.81
N LEU A 8 -53.21 -22.97 15.64
CA LEU A 8 -52.36 -21.87 15.17
C LEU A 8 -51.01 -22.47 14.73
N ALA A 9 -50.76 -22.47 13.44
CA ALA A 9 -49.43 -22.78 12.91
C ALA A 9 -48.57 -21.51 13.02
N ALA A 10 -47.65 -21.53 13.97
CA ALA A 10 -46.60 -20.48 14.05
C ALA A 10 -45.55 -20.74 12.99
N ALA A 11 -45.57 -19.95 11.94
CA ALA A 11 -44.49 -19.94 10.94
C ALA A 11 -43.25 -19.24 11.53
N LEU A 12 -42.24 -20.04 11.85
CA LEU A 12 -40.91 -19.53 12.27
C LEU A 12 -40.15 -19.04 11.03
N CYS A 13 -40.24 -17.75 10.75
CA CYS A 13 -39.38 -17.11 9.74
C CYS A 13 -37.95 -17.03 10.29
N LEU A 14 -37.09 -17.99 9.89
CA LEU A 14 -35.65 -17.82 10.04
C LEU A 14 -35.21 -16.72 9.09
N GLY A 15 -35.01 -15.51 9.64
CA GLY A 15 -34.39 -14.42 8.95
C GLY A 15 -32.90 -14.75 8.72
N LEU A 16 -32.53 -15.13 7.50
CA LEU A 16 -31.13 -15.08 7.07
C LEU A 16 -30.73 -13.62 6.96
N SER A 17 -30.02 -13.12 7.97
CA SER A 17 -29.33 -11.85 7.85
C SER A 17 -28.18 -12.05 6.84
N PRO A 18 -28.08 -11.25 5.77
CA PRO A 18 -26.92 -11.33 4.89
C PRO A 18 -25.69 -10.91 5.70
N LEU A 19 -24.70 -11.80 5.79
CA LEU A 19 -23.37 -11.42 6.25
C LEU A 19 -22.87 -10.36 5.26
N ALA A 20 -22.75 -9.11 5.72
CA ALA A 20 -22.08 -8.08 4.98
C ALA A 20 -20.61 -8.51 4.79
N ALA A 21 -20.19 -8.73 3.53
CA ALA A 21 -18.80 -8.99 3.22
C ALA A 21 -18.00 -7.74 3.60
N VAL A 22 -17.04 -7.87 4.54
CA VAL A 22 -16.10 -6.81 4.86
C VAL A 22 -15.19 -6.66 3.64
N ALA A 23 -15.21 -5.49 2.97
CA ALA A 23 -14.31 -5.20 1.88
C ALA A 23 -12.86 -5.26 2.38
N ALA A 24 -11.96 -5.86 1.59
CA ALA A 24 -10.53 -5.86 1.89
C ALA A 24 -10.04 -4.42 2.03
N GLU A 25 -9.22 -4.17 3.06
CA GLU A 25 -8.61 -2.87 3.28
C GLU A 25 -7.69 -2.52 2.10
N GLN A 26 -7.81 -1.28 1.61
CA GLN A 26 -6.97 -0.77 0.54
C GLN A 26 -6.21 0.47 1.00
N SER A 27 -5.00 0.63 0.47
CA SER A 27 -4.20 1.82 0.68
C SER A 27 -4.91 3.05 0.11
N PRO A 28 -4.73 4.24 0.71
CA PRO A 28 -5.30 5.47 0.19
C PRO A 28 -4.79 5.76 -1.21
N GLU A 29 -5.61 6.39 -2.03
CA GLU A 29 -5.21 6.80 -3.39
C GLU A 29 -4.18 7.93 -3.35
N THR A 30 -4.26 8.77 -2.32
CA THR A 30 -3.37 9.92 -2.14
C THR A 30 -2.88 9.98 -0.70
N VAL A 31 -1.71 10.59 -0.51
CA VAL A 31 -1.13 10.93 0.78
C VAL A 31 -0.86 12.44 0.79
N GLU A 32 -1.37 13.15 1.80
CA GLU A 32 -1.16 14.59 1.91
C GLU A 32 0.33 14.93 1.95
N GLY A 33 0.75 15.86 1.10
CA GLY A 33 2.13 16.28 0.98
C GLY A 33 3.00 15.38 0.09
N ALA A 34 2.46 14.26 -0.41
CA ALA A 34 3.12 13.39 -1.37
C ALA A 34 2.39 13.42 -2.72
N THR A 35 3.09 13.03 -3.77
CA THR A 35 2.53 12.89 -5.12
C THR A 35 2.37 11.42 -5.46
N THR A 36 1.15 10.97 -5.71
CA THR A 36 0.91 9.63 -6.23
C THR A 36 1.33 9.56 -7.69
N VAL A 37 2.15 8.57 -8.02
CA VAL A 37 2.66 8.37 -9.39
C VAL A 37 2.26 7.00 -9.92
N SER A 38 2.01 6.94 -11.24
CA SER A 38 1.85 5.68 -11.96
C SER A 38 3.18 4.97 -12.13
N PRO A 39 3.19 3.67 -12.51
CA PRO A 39 4.43 2.99 -12.87
C PRO A 39 5.22 3.69 -13.99
N GLU A 40 4.54 4.25 -14.99
CA GLU A 40 5.17 5.01 -16.07
C GLU A 40 5.85 6.30 -15.58
N GLU A 41 5.15 7.05 -14.72
CA GLU A 41 5.73 8.26 -14.10
C GLU A 41 6.90 7.90 -13.18
N ALA A 42 6.79 6.80 -12.44
CA ALA A 42 7.87 6.29 -11.60
C ALA A 42 9.08 5.84 -12.43
N LEU A 43 8.87 5.27 -13.63
CA LEU A 43 9.97 4.94 -14.54
C LEU A 43 10.77 6.18 -14.94
N ALA A 44 10.10 7.29 -15.21
CA ALA A 44 10.79 8.55 -15.51
C ALA A 44 11.64 9.05 -14.31
N LEU A 45 11.14 8.89 -13.09
CA LEU A 45 11.90 9.19 -11.88
C LEU A 45 13.10 8.24 -11.70
N PHE A 46 12.91 6.96 -11.98
CA PHE A 46 13.97 5.96 -11.97
C PHE A 46 15.08 6.30 -12.97
N ASP A 47 14.72 6.65 -14.21
CA ASP A 47 15.67 7.04 -15.25
C ASP A 47 16.41 8.34 -14.91
N ALA A 48 15.79 9.22 -14.13
CA ALA A 48 16.42 10.45 -13.62
C ALA A 48 17.32 10.21 -12.39
N GLY A 49 17.42 8.99 -11.90
CA GLY A 49 18.28 8.65 -10.77
C GLY A 49 17.70 8.97 -9.39
N VAL A 50 16.39 9.15 -9.29
CA VAL A 50 15.72 9.38 -7.99
C VAL A 50 15.87 8.14 -7.10
N VAL A 51 16.06 8.34 -5.80
CA VAL A 51 16.15 7.26 -4.82
C VAL A 51 14.80 6.57 -4.66
N PHE A 52 14.79 5.25 -4.83
CA PHE A 52 13.63 4.40 -4.55
C PHE A 52 13.86 3.67 -3.23
N VAL A 53 12.85 3.67 -2.37
CA VAL A 53 12.87 2.99 -1.08
C VAL A 53 11.79 1.89 -1.09
N ASP A 54 12.26 0.66 -0.94
CA ASP A 54 11.43 -0.52 -0.78
C ASP A 54 11.11 -0.71 0.71
N VAL A 55 9.85 -0.59 1.08
CA VAL A 55 9.40 -0.66 2.49
C VAL A 55 8.79 -2.00 2.85
N ARG A 56 8.93 -2.99 1.97
CA ARG A 56 8.44 -4.35 2.15
C ARG A 56 9.28 -5.14 3.17
N LYS A 57 8.76 -6.29 3.57
CA LYS A 57 9.54 -7.23 4.40
C LYS A 57 10.74 -7.80 3.63
N PRO A 58 11.78 -8.28 4.34
CA PRO A 58 13.01 -8.78 3.71
C PRO A 58 12.78 -9.87 2.65
N SER A 59 11.86 -10.80 2.88
CA SER A 59 11.59 -11.89 1.93
C SER A 59 11.03 -11.40 0.58
N ASP A 60 10.26 -10.32 0.57
CA ASP A 60 9.75 -9.73 -0.67
C ASP A 60 10.87 -9.00 -1.43
N PHE A 61 11.69 -8.24 -0.72
CA PHE A 61 12.85 -7.56 -1.28
C PHE A 61 13.86 -8.54 -1.89
N ASP A 62 14.14 -9.62 -1.18
CA ASP A 62 15.09 -10.66 -1.64
C ASP A 62 14.57 -11.41 -2.88
N ALA A 63 13.25 -11.59 -2.99
CA ALA A 63 12.63 -12.28 -4.12
C ALA A 63 12.64 -11.47 -5.42
N GLY A 64 12.66 -10.15 -5.34
CA GLY A 64 12.70 -9.26 -6.50
C GLY A 64 12.38 -7.81 -6.10
N ARG A 65 13.03 -6.85 -6.76
CA ARG A 65 12.95 -5.43 -6.45
C ARG A 65 13.20 -4.55 -7.65
N ILE A 66 12.88 -3.29 -7.53
CA ILE A 66 13.30 -2.26 -8.48
C ILE A 66 14.82 -2.09 -8.31
N PRO A 67 15.60 -2.10 -9.41
CA PRO A 67 17.06 -2.05 -9.33
C PRO A 67 17.57 -0.84 -8.56
N GLY A 68 18.53 -1.07 -7.66
CA GLY A 68 19.13 -0.02 -6.84
C GLY A 68 18.23 0.51 -5.72
N ALA A 69 17.05 -0.06 -5.50
CA ALA A 69 16.20 0.34 -4.40
C ALA A 69 16.90 0.11 -3.05
N VAL A 70 16.77 1.10 -2.17
CA VAL A 70 17.21 0.98 -0.79
C VAL A 70 16.14 0.25 -0.01
N HIS A 71 16.52 -0.81 0.70
CA HIS A 71 15.59 -1.54 1.54
C HIS A 71 15.52 -0.92 2.93
N LEU A 72 14.37 -0.38 3.27
CA LEU A 72 14.04 0.10 4.62
C LEU A 72 12.67 -0.47 5.02
N ASP A 73 12.67 -1.66 5.60
CA ASP A 73 11.45 -2.29 6.11
C ASP A 73 10.77 -1.32 7.09
N ILE A 74 9.52 -0.96 6.80
CA ILE A 74 8.80 0.03 7.61
C ILE A 74 8.66 -0.40 9.07
N LYS A 75 8.65 -1.70 9.34
CA LYS A 75 8.47 -2.22 10.70
C LYS A 75 9.72 -2.13 11.56
N THR A 76 10.89 -2.15 10.95
CA THR A 76 12.17 -2.31 11.67
C THR A 76 13.20 -1.26 11.33
N ASP A 77 13.25 -0.77 10.08
CA ASP A 77 14.40 -0.02 9.57
C ASP A 77 14.06 1.41 9.15
N LEU A 78 12.80 1.71 8.79
CA LEU A 78 12.43 3.05 8.36
C LEU A 78 12.33 4.00 9.55
N THR A 79 13.35 4.80 9.72
CA THR A 79 13.43 5.89 10.70
C THR A 79 13.89 7.17 10.00
N GLU A 80 13.65 8.32 10.63
CA GLU A 80 14.14 9.60 10.10
C GLU A 80 15.66 9.58 9.89
N ALA A 81 16.41 9.02 10.85
CA ALA A 81 17.85 8.91 10.78
C ALA A 81 18.31 8.02 9.62
N ASN A 82 17.72 6.83 9.48
CA ASN A 82 18.10 5.88 8.42
C ASN A 82 17.73 6.40 7.02
N LEU A 83 16.58 7.05 6.89
CA LEU A 83 16.20 7.68 5.62
C LEU A 83 17.15 8.82 5.27
N GLY A 84 17.54 9.63 6.25
CA GLY A 84 18.48 10.75 6.08
C GLY A 84 19.87 10.33 5.65
N GLU A 85 20.29 9.09 5.90
CA GLU A 85 21.56 8.54 5.43
C GLU A 85 21.55 8.23 3.92
N VAL A 86 20.36 8.01 3.31
CA VAL A 86 20.24 7.61 1.91
C VAL A 86 19.70 8.70 0.99
N VAL A 87 18.93 9.65 1.53
CA VAL A 87 18.36 10.76 0.77
C VAL A 87 18.17 11.98 1.67
N ALA A 88 18.56 13.16 1.18
CA ALA A 88 18.35 14.41 1.90
C ALA A 88 16.92 14.91 1.78
N THR A 89 16.45 15.71 2.75
CA THR A 89 15.06 16.21 2.79
C THR A 89 14.67 17.10 1.61
N ALA A 90 15.65 17.73 0.95
CA ALA A 90 15.43 18.54 -0.25
C ALA A 90 15.42 17.72 -1.56
N ASP A 91 15.80 16.44 -1.51
CA ASP A 91 15.89 15.57 -2.67
C ASP A 91 14.63 14.69 -2.82
N PRO A 92 14.28 14.33 -4.06
CA PRO A 92 13.12 13.48 -4.31
C PRO A 92 13.36 12.04 -3.81
N VAL A 93 12.29 11.40 -3.35
CA VAL A 93 12.29 10.02 -2.91
C VAL A 93 10.99 9.33 -3.33
N VAL A 94 11.09 8.09 -3.80
CA VAL A 94 9.94 7.25 -4.16
C VAL A 94 9.82 6.11 -3.15
N PHE A 95 8.63 5.92 -2.59
CA PHE A 95 8.31 4.76 -1.75
C PHE A 95 7.39 3.79 -2.50
N TYR A 96 7.66 2.50 -2.40
CA TYR A 96 6.81 1.47 -2.96
C TYR A 96 6.70 0.23 -2.07
N CYS A 97 5.61 -0.52 -2.28
CA CYS A 97 5.28 -1.77 -1.63
C CYS A 97 4.71 -2.77 -2.65
N ASN A 98 3.81 -3.64 -2.23
CA ASN A 98 3.21 -4.71 -3.05
C ASN A 98 1.87 -4.35 -3.70
N GLY A 99 1.49 -3.09 -3.77
CA GLY A 99 0.27 -2.66 -4.45
C GLY A 99 -0.84 -2.18 -3.51
N HIS A 100 -2.06 -2.14 -4.02
CA HIS A 100 -3.18 -1.45 -3.38
C HIS A 100 -3.63 -2.03 -2.02
N SER A 101 -3.36 -3.29 -1.75
CA SER A 101 -3.65 -3.91 -0.44
C SER A 101 -2.56 -3.70 0.60
N CYS A 102 -1.43 -3.11 0.22
CA CYS A 102 -0.30 -2.84 1.10
C CYS A 102 -0.34 -1.40 1.60
N MET A 103 -0.43 -1.22 2.92
CA MET A 103 -0.47 0.12 3.54
C MET A 103 0.91 0.73 3.75
N ARG A 104 1.98 -0.04 3.60
CA ARG A 104 3.33 0.37 4.00
C ARG A 104 3.88 1.57 3.24
N SER A 105 3.66 1.65 1.92
CA SER A 105 4.16 2.77 1.13
C SER A 105 3.40 4.07 1.39
N SER A 106 2.11 4.03 1.69
CA SER A 106 1.36 5.20 2.12
C SER A 106 1.80 5.69 3.50
N GLU A 107 2.02 4.77 4.44
CA GLU A 107 2.54 5.10 5.76
C GLU A 107 3.96 5.69 5.68
N ALA A 108 4.85 5.08 4.90
CA ALA A 108 6.20 5.57 4.67
C ALA A 108 6.21 6.98 4.06
N SER A 109 5.35 7.21 3.06
CA SER A 109 5.21 8.53 2.42
C SER A 109 4.75 9.59 3.43
N ALA A 110 3.76 9.27 4.26
CA ALA A 110 3.28 10.17 5.31
C ALA A 110 4.37 10.46 6.36
N MET A 111 5.14 9.46 6.76
CA MET A 111 6.28 9.63 7.68
C MET A 111 7.32 10.57 7.10
N ALA A 112 7.72 10.38 5.85
CA ALA A 112 8.71 11.22 5.19
C ALA A 112 8.23 12.67 5.05
N VAL A 113 6.98 12.90 4.69
CA VAL A 113 6.37 14.24 4.69
C VAL A 113 6.47 14.88 6.07
N GLY A 114 6.15 14.13 7.12
CA GLY A 114 6.24 14.58 8.52
C GLY A 114 7.68 14.92 8.96
N TRP A 115 8.69 14.30 8.36
CA TRP A 115 10.11 14.58 8.61
C TRP A 115 10.66 15.74 7.77
N GLY A 116 9.83 16.38 6.93
CA GLY A 116 10.21 17.56 6.17
C GLY A 116 10.71 17.27 4.76
N TYR A 117 10.52 16.06 4.24
CA TYR A 117 10.82 15.75 2.84
C TYR A 117 9.85 16.51 1.93
N SER A 118 10.40 17.31 1.00
CA SER A 118 9.61 18.20 0.15
C SER A 118 9.12 17.57 -1.15
N GLU A 119 9.75 16.49 -1.61
CA GLU A 119 9.43 15.80 -2.85
C GLU A 119 9.26 14.29 -2.60
N VAL A 120 8.13 13.92 -2.02
CA VAL A 120 7.77 12.53 -1.74
C VAL A 120 6.86 12.02 -2.84
N TYR A 121 7.27 10.93 -3.49
CA TYR A 121 6.50 10.23 -4.50
C TYR A 121 6.01 8.89 -3.96
N TYR A 122 4.72 8.66 -4.16
CA TYR A 122 4.01 7.48 -3.67
C TYR A 122 3.65 6.59 -4.86
N LEU A 123 4.39 5.49 -5.06
CA LEU A 123 4.08 4.47 -6.07
C LEU A 123 3.09 3.46 -5.47
N ARG A 124 1.81 3.84 -5.44
CA ARG A 124 0.72 3.04 -4.86
C ARG A 124 0.57 1.68 -5.53
N ASP A 125 0.69 1.65 -6.86
CA ASP A 125 0.56 0.41 -7.65
C ASP A 125 1.66 -0.61 -7.32
N GLY A 126 2.81 -0.15 -6.85
CA GLY A 126 3.85 -0.96 -6.26
C GLY A 126 4.64 -1.81 -7.24
N TYR A 127 5.43 -2.70 -6.66
CA TYR A 127 6.31 -3.60 -7.40
C TYR A 127 5.58 -4.52 -8.40
N PRO A 128 4.41 -5.13 -8.09
CA PRO A 128 3.74 -6.01 -9.03
C PRO A 128 3.37 -5.35 -10.36
N ASP A 129 2.87 -4.12 -10.33
CA ASP A 129 2.49 -3.40 -11.56
C ASP A 129 3.72 -2.89 -12.31
N TRP A 130 4.79 -2.52 -11.60
CA TRP A 130 6.08 -2.22 -12.19
C TRP A 130 6.65 -3.42 -12.98
N GLU A 131 6.66 -4.60 -12.37
CA GLU A 131 7.10 -5.84 -13.00
C GLU A 131 6.20 -6.22 -14.19
N ALA A 132 4.87 -6.13 -14.03
CA ALA A 132 3.90 -6.45 -15.08
C ALA A 132 4.03 -5.52 -16.30
N ALA A 133 4.46 -4.27 -16.10
CA ALA A 133 4.75 -3.33 -17.17
C ALA A 133 6.02 -3.65 -17.95
N GLY A 134 6.81 -4.63 -17.50
CA GLY A 134 8.07 -5.03 -18.15
C GLY A 134 9.23 -4.10 -17.85
N TYR A 135 9.13 -3.29 -16.79
CA TYR A 135 10.20 -2.37 -16.38
C TYR A 135 11.34 -3.13 -15.68
N PRO A 136 12.54 -2.53 -15.55
CA PRO A 136 13.70 -3.22 -15.00
C PRO A 136 13.45 -3.78 -13.59
N ILE A 137 13.90 -4.99 -13.35
CA ILE A 137 13.89 -5.65 -12.03
C ILE A 137 15.24 -6.28 -11.73
N GLU A 138 15.46 -6.52 -10.46
CA GLU A 138 16.69 -7.08 -9.94
C GLU A 138 16.43 -8.28 -9.02
#